data_ec92cfbbb42132f7745e9d64bc7f4746
#
_entry.id   ec92cfbbb42132f7745e9d64bc7f4746
#
_cell.length_a   1.000
_cell.length_b   1.000
_cell.length_c   1.000
_cell.angle_alpha   90.00
_cell.angle_beta   90.00
_cell.angle_gamma   90.00
#
_symmetry.space_group_name_H-M   'P 1'
#
loop_
_entity.id
_entity.type
_entity.pdbx_description
1 polymer ?
#
loop_
_entity_poly.entity_id
_entity_poly.type
_entity_poly.pdbx_seq_one_letter_code
_entity_poly.pdbx_strand_id
1 'polypeptide(L)'
;MGQKGFYFDQTRCTGCRTCSVACSDLHNYAPDIVLRRVIEFEGGTWKVNTNGTCTQNVFAYYTSIGCNECENPVCVKACPTGAHHKRTEDGLVVIDTEKCIGCGMCAKACPYGSPVLDKAAMKMRKCDGCVARTSKGGMPVCVEACPERALEFGDIE
;
A
#
# COMPACT_ATOMS: atom_id res chain seq x y z
N MET A 1 -17.38 -16.32 2.73
CA MET A 1 -16.00 -16.17 2.21
C MET A 1 -15.49 -14.87 2.79
N GLY A 2 -14.39 -14.88 3.55
CA GLY A 2 -13.84 -13.68 4.18
C GLY A 2 -13.13 -12.78 3.14
N GLN A 3 -13.24 -11.49 3.30
CA GLN A 3 -12.44 -10.50 2.59
C GLN A 3 -11.32 -10.07 3.52
N LYS A 4 -10.07 -10.32 3.15
CA LYS A 4 -8.91 -9.82 3.90
C LYS A 4 -8.50 -8.43 3.46
N GLY A 5 -7.99 -7.65 4.40
CA GLY A 5 -7.53 -6.30 4.14
C GLY A 5 -6.62 -5.76 5.22
N PHE A 6 -6.20 -4.51 5.04
CA PHE A 6 -5.35 -3.80 5.98
C PHE A 6 -6.19 -2.81 6.78
N TYR A 7 -5.97 -2.78 8.09
CA TYR A 7 -6.34 -1.68 8.96
C TYR A 7 -5.10 -0.81 9.24
N PHE A 8 -5.29 0.49 9.28
CA PHE A 8 -4.23 1.44 9.55
C PHE A 8 -4.67 2.46 10.61
N ASP A 9 -3.96 2.47 11.73
CA ASP A 9 -4.14 3.46 12.79
C ASP A 9 -3.20 4.64 12.56
N GLN A 10 -3.76 5.73 12.05
CA GLN A 10 -3.02 6.95 11.76
C GLN A 10 -2.44 7.62 13.01
N THR A 11 -3.08 7.43 14.17
CA THR A 11 -2.65 8.07 15.43
C THR A 11 -1.32 7.51 15.94
N ARG A 12 -0.96 6.30 15.52
CA ARG A 12 0.26 5.59 15.91
C ARG A 12 1.39 5.75 14.91
N CYS A 13 1.11 6.21 13.69
CA CYS A 13 2.11 6.27 12.64
C CYS A 13 3.04 7.47 12.80
N THR A 14 4.35 7.22 12.89
CA THR A 14 5.41 8.23 13.00
C THR A 14 6.06 8.58 11.66
N GLY A 15 5.59 8.01 10.55
CA GLY A 15 6.15 8.27 9.22
C GLY A 15 7.52 7.63 8.96
N CYS A 16 7.98 6.69 9.78
CA CYS A 16 9.31 6.09 9.72
C CYS A 16 9.65 5.32 8.44
N ARG A 17 8.65 5.01 7.61
CA ARG A 17 8.75 4.28 6.32
C ARG A 17 9.29 2.85 6.40
N THR A 18 9.48 2.28 7.59
CA THR A 18 9.94 0.88 7.77
C THR A 18 9.06 -0.11 7.02
N CYS A 19 7.73 0.08 7.01
CA CYS A 19 6.80 -0.75 6.27
C CYS A 19 7.02 -0.71 4.75
N SER A 20 7.45 0.42 4.20
CA SER A 20 7.77 0.60 2.79
C SER A 20 9.06 -0.13 2.43
N VAL A 21 10.11 0.07 3.23
CA VAL A 21 11.43 -0.57 3.04
C VAL A 21 11.31 -2.10 3.16
N ALA A 22 10.65 -2.60 4.20
CA ALA A 22 10.45 -4.03 4.39
C ALA A 22 9.69 -4.69 3.22
N CYS A 23 8.71 -3.98 2.63
CA CYS A 23 8.00 -4.46 1.45
C CYS A 23 8.92 -4.56 0.23
N SER A 24 9.73 -3.53 -0.03
CA SER A 24 10.67 -3.53 -1.16
C SER A 24 11.77 -4.57 -0.99
N ASP A 25 12.29 -4.73 0.22
CA ASP A 25 13.35 -5.69 0.56
C ASP A 25 12.86 -7.15 0.38
N LEU A 26 11.70 -7.48 0.94
CA LEU A 26 11.12 -8.83 0.81
C LEU A 26 10.98 -9.26 -0.65
N HIS A 27 10.58 -8.34 -1.51
CA HIS A 27 10.31 -8.62 -2.92
C HIS A 27 11.51 -8.34 -3.84
N ASN A 28 12.63 -7.87 -3.28
CA ASN A 28 13.83 -7.46 -4.02
C ASN A 28 13.50 -6.48 -5.17
N TYR A 29 12.65 -5.49 -4.89
CA TYR A 29 12.26 -4.48 -5.88
C TYR A 29 13.31 -3.39 -6.02
N ALA A 30 13.46 -2.89 -7.25
CA ALA A 30 14.23 -1.68 -7.51
C ALA A 30 13.63 -0.46 -6.76
N PRO A 31 14.44 0.56 -6.44
CA PRO A 31 13.99 1.71 -5.64
C PRO A 31 12.80 2.50 -6.19
N ASP A 32 12.54 2.41 -7.50
CA ASP A 32 11.41 3.04 -8.17
C ASP A 32 10.10 2.24 -8.06
N ILE A 33 10.14 1.01 -7.54
CA ILE A 33 8.97 0.14 -7.34
C ILE A 33 8.56 0.18 -5.87
N VAL A 34 7.66 1.08 -5.52
CA VAL A 34 7.16 1.26 -4.15
C VAL A 34 5.69 0.85 -4.08
N LEU A 35 5.42 -0.34 -3.51
CA LEU A 35 4.06 -0.88 -3.39
C LEU A 35 3.32 -0.38 -2.14
N ARG A 36 4.05 -0.06 -1.06
CA ARG A 36 3.51 0.57 0.14
C ARG A 36 4.15 1.94 0.31
N ARG A 37 3.34 2.98 0.26
CA ARG A 37 3.77 4.37 0.32
C ARG A 37 3.40 4.97 1.67
N VAL A 38 4.28 5.79 2.21
CA VAL A 38 3.99 6.62 3.38
C VAL A 38 3.91 8.06 2.88
N ILE A 39 2.72 8.63 3.01
CA ILE A 39 2.40 9.99 2.58
C ILE A 39 2.35 10.86 3.82
N GLU A 40 3.03 12.00 3.77
CA GLU A 40 3.04 13.02 4.80
C GLU A 40 2.04 14.11 4.47
N PHE A 41 1.29 14.53 5.46
CA PHE A 41 0.39 15.68 5.40
C PHE A 41 0.85 16.66 6.47
N GLU A 42 1.21 17.86 6.04
CA GLU A 42 1.70 18.91 6.91
C GLU A 42 1.01 20.25 6.63
N GLY A 43 1.00 21.12 7.60
CA GLY A 43 0.42 22.45 7.43
C GLY A 43 0.50 23.29 8.70
N GLY A 44 -0.15 24.44 8.63
CA GLY A 44 -0.15 25.43 9.70
C GLY A 44 0.86 26.55 9.50
N THR A 45 0.96 27.43 10.50
CA THR A 45 1.79 28.63 10.47
C THR A 45 2.38 28.96 11.82
N TRP A 46 3.45 29.74 11.83
CA TRP A 46 4.04 30.36 13.00
C TRP A 46 3.66 31.84 13.04
N LYS A 47 3.31 32.33 14.20
CA LYS A 47 3.11 33.76 14.48
C LYS A 47 4.11 34.23 15.52
N VAL A 48 4.89 35.28 15.21
CA VAL A 48 5.71 35.98 16.18
C VAL A 48 4.86 37.07 16.82
N ASN A 49 4.70 37.02 18.12
CA ASN A 49 3.94 37.99 18.90
C ASN A 49 4.80 39.24 19.20
N THR A 50 4.16 40.35 19.54
CA THR A 50 4.85 41.62 19.85
C THR A 50 5.77 41.57 21.07
N ASN A 51 5.54 40.59 21.95
CA ASN A 51 6.37 40.35 23.15
C ASN A 51 7.56 39.39 22.88
N GLY A 52 7.83 39.01 21.65
CA GLY A 52 8.92 38.11 21.26
C GLY A 52 8.61 36.62 21.43
N THR A 53 7.43 36.24 21.90
CA THR A 53 7.02 34.82 21.94
C THR A 53 6.48 34.37 20.58
N CYS A 54 6.46 33.06 20.34
CA CYS A 54 5.85 32.48 19.15
C CYS A 54 4.63 31.65 19.53
N THR A 55 3.58 31.75 18.74
CA THR A 55 2.45 30.82 18.73
C THR A 55 2.41 30.06 17.42
N GLN A 56 1.98 28.82 17.46
CA GLN A 56 1.94 27.98 16.29
C GLN A 56 0.67 27.11 16.25
N ASN A 57 0.24 26.75 15.06
CA ASN A 57 -0.80 25.77 14.81
C ASN A 57 -0.34 24.71 13.78
N VAL A 58 0.97 24.46 13.74
CA VAL A 58 1.54 23.47 12.81
C VAL A 58 1.05 22.06 13.16
N PHE A 59 0.86 21.25 12.14
CA PHE A 59 0.55 19.84 12.27
C PHE A 59 1.30 19.04 11.21
N ALA A 60 1.60 17.79 11.54
CA ALA A 60 2.05 16.78 10.58
C ALA A 60 1.47 15.43 11.00
N TYR A 61 0.99 14.68 10.01
CA TYR A 61 0.57 13.30 10.19
C TYR A 61 0.86 12.47 8.94
N TYR A 62 0.85 11.16 9.09
CA TYR A 62 1.26 10.24 8.04
C TYR A 62 0.17 9.25 7.72
N THR A 63 0.13 8.81 6.46
CA THR A 63 -0.75 7.71 6.01
C THR A 63 0.08 6.68 5.28
N SER A 64 0.02 5.42 5.74
CA SER A 64 0.65 4.30 5.04
C SER A 64 -0.38 3.57 4.20
N ILE A 65 -0.23 3.65 2.87
CA ILE A 65 -1.17 3.07 1.93
C ILE A 65 -0.47 2.11 0.95
N GLY A 66 -1.10 0.97 0.73
CA GLY A 66 -0.75 0.00 -0.32
C GLY A 66 -1.93 -0.19 -1.27
N CYS A 67 -2.26 -1.44 -1.59
CA CYS A 67 -3.51 -1.79 -2.24
C CYS A 67 -4.64 -1.87 -1.21
N ASN A 68 -5.85 -1.41 -1.58
CA ASN A 68 -7.03 -1.48 -0.72
C ASN A 68 -7.81 -2.80 -0.86
N GLU A 69 -7.30 -3.76 -1.63
CA GLU A 69 -7.90 -5.09 -1.86
C GLU A 69 -9.42 -5.00 -2.10
N CYS A 70 -9.82 -4.14 -3.03
CA CYS A 70 -11.21 -3.71 -3.26
C CYS A 70 -12.18 -4.89 -3.39
N GLU A 71 -13.40 -4.74 -2.86
CA GLU A 71 -14.48 -5.70 -3.06
C GLU A 71 -14.83 -5.82 -4.56
N ASN A 72 -14.93 -4.68 -5.25
CA ASN A 72 -15.20 -4.58 -6.68
C ASN A 72 -14.01 -3.97 -7.43
N PRO A 73 -12.93 -4.74 -7.69
CA PRO A 73 -11.68 -4.19 -8.18
C PRO A 73 -11.76 -3.78 -9.66
N VAL A 74 -11.71 -2.47 -9.91
CA VAL A 74 -11.72 -1.90 -11.28
C VAL A 74 -10.48 -2.31 -12.07
N CYS A 75 -9.35 -2.57 -11.42
CA CYS A 75 -8.12 -3.04 -12.04
C CYS A 75 -8.25 -4.46 -12.63
N VAL A 76 -9.09 -5.31 -12.02
CA VAL A 76 -9.43 -6.64 -12.56
C VAL A 76 -10.28 -6.48 -13.82
N LYS A 77 -11.32 -5.63 -13.77
CA LYS A 77 -12.20 -5.36 -14.92
C LYS A 77 -11.45 -4.74 -16.10
N ALA A 78 -10.42 -3.93 -15.83
CA ALA A 78 -9.63 -3.25 -16.84
C ALA A 78 -8.50 -4.12 -17.44
N CYS A 79 -8.26 -5.32 -16.94
CA CYS A 79 -7.17 -6.16 -17.39
C CYS A 79 -7.55 -6.96 -18.64
N PRO A 80 -6.96 -6.66 -19.83
CA PRO A 80 -7.36 -7.33 -21.07
C PRO A 80 -6.94 -8.79 -21.16
N THR A 81 -5.92 -9.20 -20.38
CA THR A 81 -5.42 -10.57 -20.39
C THR A 81 -5.93 -11.43 -19.23
N GLY A 82 -6.74 -10.85 -18.32
CA GLY A 82 -7.17 -11.53 -17.11
C GLY A 82 -6.04 -11.83 -16.11
N ALA A 83 -4.86 -11.18 -16.28
CA ALA A 83 -3.74 -11.32 -15.36
C ALA A 83 -4.09 -10.83 -13.94
N HIS A 84 -4.85 -9.74 -13.84
CA HIS A 84 -5.44 -9.33 -12.57
C HIS A 84 -6.66 -10.16 -12.25
N HIS A 85 -6.71 -10.73 -11.07
CA HIS A 85 -7.88 -11.46 -10.58
C HIS A 85 -8.04 -11.32 -9.08
N LYS A 86 -9.27 -11.49 -8.61
CA LYS A 86 -9.61 -11.55 -7.19
C LYS A 86 -9.65 -13.01 -6.77
N ARG A 87 -8.94 -13.33 -5.71
CA ARG A 87 -8.91 -14.67 -5.13
C ARG A 87 -10.24 -14.96 -4.43
N THR A 88 -10.71 -16.19 -4.53
CA THR A 88 -11.96 -16.62 -3.89
C THR A 88 -11.76 -17.00 -2.42
N GLU A 89 -10.54 -17.38 -2.05
CA GLU A 89 -10.20 -17.90 -0.72
C GLU A 89 -10.16 -16.79 0.34
N ASP A 90 -9.63 -15.63 -0.03
CA ASP A 90 -9.31 -14.55 0.89
C ASP A 90 -9.69 -13.14 0.38
N GLY A 91 -10.25 -13.07 -0.83
CA GLY A 91 -10.69 -11.82 -1.44
C GLY A 91 -9.55 -10.91 -1.89
N LEU A 92 -8.29 -11.31 -1.76
CA LEU A 92 -7.15 -10.50 -2.20
C LEU A 92 -7.09 -10.41 -3.72
N VAL A 93 -6.66 -9.25 -4.20
CA VAL A 93 -6.48 -9.02 -5.64
C VAL A 93 -5.02 -9.23 -5.98
N VAL A 94 -4.74 -10.14 -6.90
CA VAL A 94 -3.38 -10.53 -7.29
C VAL A 94 -3.15 -10.37 -8.79
N ILE A 95 -1.87 -10.38 -9.20
CA ILE A 95 -1.45 -10.36 -10.60
C ILE A 95 -0.74 -11.66 -10.92
N ASP A 96 -1.26 -12.37 -11.90
CA ASP A 96 -0.53 -13.44 -12.57
C ASP A 96 0.52 -12.82 -13.50
N THR A 97 1.78 -12.90 -13.10
CA THR A 97 2.89 -12.28 -13.83
C THR A 97 3.17 -12.96 -15.16
N GLU A 98 2.77 -14.22 -15.36
CA GLU A 98 2.94 -14.92 -16.63
C GLU A 98 1.99 -14.36 -17.69
N LYS A 99 0.75 -14.10 -17.31
CA LYS A 99 -0.28 -13.51 -18.21
C LYS A 99 -0.15 -11.99 -18.37
N CYS A 100 0.55 -11.32 -17.46
CA CYS A 100 0.70 -9.87 -17.49
C CYS A 100 1.56 -9.44 -18.68
N ILE A 101 1.08 -8.49 -19.50
CA ILE A 101 1.81 -7.92 -20.64
C ILE A 101 2.36 -6.51 -20.38
N GLY A 102 2.26 -6.01 -19.14
CA GLY A 102 2.79 -4.70 -18.77
C GLY A 102 2.06 -3.48 -19.38
N CYS A 103 0.84 -3.64 -19.89
CA CYS A 103 0.13 -2.60 -20.64
C CYS A 103 -0.29 -1.35 -19.82
N GLY A 104 -0.24 -1.39 -18.49
CA GLY A 104 -0.56 -0.27 -17.61
C GLY A 104 -2.04 0.06 -17.44
N MET A 105 -2.98 -0.67 -18.08
CA MET A 105 -4.41 -0.40 -17.98
C MET A 105 -4.93 -0.45 -16.53
N CYS A 106 -4.44 -1.39 -15.74
CA CYS A 106 -4.78 -1.51 -14.32
C CYS A 106 -4.31 -0.31 -13.49
N ALA A 107 -3.15 0.29 -13.82
CA ALA A 107 -2.66 1.49 -13.16
C ALA A 107 -3.52 2.72 -13.51
N LYS A 108 -3.93 2.85 -14.77
CA LYS A 108 -4.82 3.94 -15.22
C LYS A 108 -6.22 3.83 -14.61
N ALA A 109 -6.72 2.62 -14.40
CA ALA A 109 -8.04 2.39 -13.83
C ALA A 109 -8.06 2.55 -12.30
N CYS A 110 -6.94 2.37 -11.60
CA CYS A 110 -6.89 2.39 -10.15
C CYS A 110 -6.93 3.83 -9.61
N PRO A 111 -7.97 4.21 -8.83
CA PRO A 111 -8.05 5.57 -8.29
C PRO A 111 -6.99 5.86 -7.22
N TYR A 112 -6.37 4.81 -6.66
CA TYR A 112 -5.34 4.91 -5.64
C TYR A 112 -3.92 4.82 -6.20
N GLY A 113 -3.76 4.58 -7.51
CA GLY A 113 -2.45 4.42 -8.15
C GLY A 113 -1.64 3.24 -7.59
N SER A 114 -2.30 2.16 -7.15
CA SER A 114 -1.64 1.04 -6.49
C SER A 114 -0.79 0.18 -7.43
N PRO A 115 -1.22 -0.17 -8.66
CA PRO A 115 -0.37 -0.91 -9.60
C PRO A 115 0.73 -0.02 -10.19
N VAL A 116 1.97 -0.49 -10.16
CA VAL A 116 3.15 0.17 -10.74
C VAL A 116 3.79 -0.71 -11.81
N LEU A 117 4.43 -0.11 -12.80
CA LEU A 117 5.14 -0.83 -13.87
C LEU A 117 6.58 -1.14 -13.43
N ASP A 118 6.90 -2.40 -13.37
CA ASP A 118 8.28 -2.88 -13.32
C ASP A 118 8.85 -2.84 -14.74
N LYS A 119 9.64 -1.79 -15.02
CA LYS A 119 10.20 -1.55 -16.36
C LYS A 119 11.21 -2.58 -16.77
N ALA A 120 11.95 -3.15 -15.82
CA ALA A 120 12.97 -4.16 -16.10
C ALA A 120 12.31 -5.49 -16.50
N ALA A 121 11.25 -5.89 -15.81
CA ALA A 121 10.51 -7.11 -16.13
C ALA A 121 9.40 -6.90 -17.18
N MET A 122 9.07 -5.65 -17.52
CA MET A 122 7.90 -5.28 -18.35
C MET A 122 6.60 -5.90 -17.82
N LYS A 123 6.42 -5.88 -16.51
CA LYS A 123 5.26 -6.45 -15.80
C LYS A 123 4.70 -5.45 -14.81
N MET A 124 3.39 -5.53 -14.58
CA MET A 124 2.77 -4.74 -13.50
C MET A 124 3.00 -5.42 -12.14
N ARG A 125 3.24 -4.59 -11.12
CA ARG A 125 3.37 -5.00 -9.72
C ARG A 125 2.36 -4.27 -8.88
N LYS A 126 1.85 -4.90 -7.83
CA LYS A 126 1.04 -4.27 -6.78
C LYS A 126 1.14 -5.08 -5.49
N CYS A 127 0.74 -4.46 -4.38
CA CYS A 127 0.58 -5.19 -3.13
C CYS A 127 -0.45 -6.32 -3.32
N ASP A 128 -0.10 -7.52 -2.91
CA ASP A 128 -0.91 -8.74 -2.99
C ASP A 128 -1.30 -9.27 -1.59
N GLY A 129 -1.15 -8.43 -0.54
CA GLY A 129 -1.34 -8.87 0.84
C GLY A 129 -0.27 -9.85 1.32
N CYS A 130 0.87 -9.93 0.63
CA CYS A 130 1.93 -10.92 0.88
C CYS A 130 1.38 -12.37 0.86
N VAL A 131 0.60 -12.74 -0.15
CA VAL A 131 -0.07 -14.06 -0.28
C VAL A 131 0.87 -15.23 0.02
N ALA A 132 2.12 -15.18 -0.46
CA ALA A 132 3.11 -16.22 -0.20
C ALA A 132 3.39 -16.47 1.30
N ARG A 133 3.15 -15.46 2.16
CA ARG A 133 3.29 -15.54 3.62
C ARG A 133 1.95 -15.81 4.28
N THR A 134 0.92 -15.05 3.92
CA THR A 134 -0.40 -15.11 4.58
C THR A 134 -1.12 -16.41 4.33
N SER A 135 -0.93 -17.06 3.18
CA SER A 135 -1.45 -18.41 2.91
C SER A 135 -0.83 -19.53 3.79
N LYS A 136 0.30 -19.23 4.42
CA LYS A 136 0.99 -20.14 5.37
C LYS A 136 0.74 -19.75 6.83
N GLY A 137 -0.22 -18.87 7.12
CA GLY A 137 -0.53 -18.38 8.45
C GLY A 137 0.39 -17.27 8.97
N GLY A 138 1.29 -16.75 8.15
CA GLY A 138 2.11 -15.58 8.49
C GLY A 138 1.38 -14.25 8.27
N MET A 139 2.02 -13.15 8.65
CA MET A 139 1.52 -11.79 8.42
C MET A 139 2.24 -11.12 7.24
N PRO A 140 1.62 -10.12 6.61
CA PRO A 140 2.32 -9.25 5.65
C PRO A 140 3.56 -8.62 6.30
N VAL A 141 4.67 -8.57 5.56
CA VAL A 141 5.94 -8.08 6.11
C VAL A 141 5.86 -6.64 6.63
N CYS A 142 5.06 -5.79 6.00
CA CYS A 142 4.87 -4.41 6.44
C CYS A 142 4.14 -4.29 7.79
N VAL A 143 3.29 -5.26 8.12
CA VAL A 143 2.61 -5.35 9.43
C VAL A 143 3.63 -5.78 10.50
N GLU A 144 4.39 -6.83 10.24
CA GLU A 144 5.41 -7.33 11.18
C GLU A 144 6.52 -6.29 11.44
N ALA A 145 6.93 -5.58 10.38
CA ALA A 145 8.01 -4.60 10.47
C ALA A 145 7.60 -3.27 11.11
N CYS A 146 6.30 -3.00 11.31
CA CYS A 146 5.85 -1.74 11.86
C CYS A 146 6.21 -1.61 13.36
N PRO A 147 7.14 -0.72 13.75
CA PRO A 147 7.54 -0.60 15.15
C PRO A 147 6.42 -0.07 16.04
N GLU A 148 5.57 0.79 15.51
CA GLU A 148 4.45 1.42 16.21
C GLU A 148 3.16 0.58 16.19
N ARG A 149 3.17 -0.59 15.54
CA ARG A 149 1.97 -1.42 15.38
C ARG A 149 0.76 -0.65 14.82
N ALA A 150 1.03 0.29 13.93
CA ALA A 150 0.03 1.11 13.25
C ALA A 150 -0.68 0.37 12.09
N LEU A 151 -0.19 -0.81 11.70
CA LEU A 151 -0.74 -1.63 10.63
C LEU A 151 -1.21 -2.96 11.18
N GLU A 152 -2.41 -3.35 10.78
CA GLU A 152 -2.97 -4.67 11.03
C GLU A 152 -3.45 -5.29 9.72
N PHE A 153 -3.60 -6.61 9.69
CA PHE A 153 -4.11 -7.34 8.54
C PHE A 153 -4.99 -8.50 9.03
N GLY A 154 -6.18 -8.60 8.46
CA GLY A 154 -7.14 -9.62 8.88
C GLY A 154 -8.38 -9.61 8.00
N ASP A 155 -9.42 -10.30 8.46
CA ASP A 155 -10.72 -10.31 7.82
C ASP A 155 -11.40 -8.96 8.05
N ILE A 156 -11.99 -8.41 6.97
CA ILE A 156 -12.84 -7.22 7.02
C ILE A 156 -14.28 -7.70 7.20
N GLU A 157 -14.90 -7.31 8.32
CA GLU A 157 -16.31 -7.54 8.60
C GLU A 157 -17.19 -6.50 7.91
#